data_57bddfb49ce27ff0e4a874713a3a223d
#
_entry.id   57bddfb49ce27ff0e4a874713a3a223d
#
_cell.length_a   1.000
_cell.length_b   1.000
_cell.length_c   1.000
_cell.angle_alpha   90.00
_cell.angle_beta   90.00
_cell.angle_gamma   90.00
#
_symmetry.space_group_name_H-M   'P 1'
#
loop_
_entity.id
_entity.type
_entity.pdbx_description
1 polymer ?
#
loop_
_entity_poly.entity_id
_entity_poly.type
_entity_poly.pdbx_seq_one_letter_code
_entity_poly.pdbx_strand_id
1 'polypeptide(L)'
;LAAALRISPVLANLLVQRGIDTVEKAEKFFKPSLADLHDPFLMKDMEKAVERVEQAVANQEKIMVYGDYDVDGCTAVALVYKFLRQIGHKNLMFYIPDRYTEGYGISIKGIDLAARKGVGLIIALDCGIKATEKVVYAKTKGVDFIICDHHLPAEEIPKAVAVLDPKRVDCSYPFDELSGCGVGVKLCLLYTSDAADEL
;
A
#
# COMPACT_ATOMS: atom_id res chain seq x y z
N LEU A 1 -24.29 -25.65 -4.59
CA LEU A 1 -23.12 -25.27 -3.78
C LEU A 1 -23.07 -26.04 -2.46
N ALA A 2 -24.14 -26.02 -1.62
CA ALA A 2 -24.16 -26.70 -0.32
C ALA A 2 -23.79 -28.19 -0.40
N ALA A 3 -24.41 -28.93 -1.32
CA ALA A 3 -24.13 -30.36 -1.50
C ALA A 3 -22.69 -30.64 -1.98
N ALA A 4 -22.19 -29.83 -2.95
CA ALA A 4 -20.85 -30.00 -3.50
C ALA A 4 -19.75 -29.70 -2.47
N LEU A 5 -19.94 -28.66 -1.64
CA LEU A 5 -18.99 -28.28 -0.59
C LEU A 5 -19.20 -29.06 0.72
N ARG A 6 -20.26 -29.87 0.84
CA ARG A 6 -20.67 -30.58 2.07
C ARG A 6 -20.82 -29.67 3.27
N ILE A 7 -21.41 -28.50 3.06
CA ILE A 7 -21.69 -27.51 4.10
C ILE A 7 -23.20 -27.31 4.29
N SER A 8 -23.60 -26.67 5.38
CA SER A 8 -25.02 -26.39 5.62
C SER A 8 -25.58 -25.40 4.57
N PRO A 9 -26.89 -25.50 4.23
CA PRO A 9 -27.53 -24.56 3.31
C PRO A 9 -27.39 -23.10 3.76
N VAL A 10 -27.37 -22.84 5.06
CA VAL A 10 -27.20 -21.48 5.62
C VAL A 10 -25.84 -20.91 5.24
N LEU A 11 -24.75 -21.68 5.42
CA LEU A 11 -23.40 -21.27 5.05
C LEU A 11 -23.27 -21.08 3.53
N ALA A 12 -23.86 -21.99 2.74
CA ALA A 12 -23.86 -21.85 1.28
C ALA A 12 -24.58 -20.56 0.83
N ASN A 13 -25.68 -20.21 1.48
CA ASN A 13 -26.41 -18.98 1.20
C ASN A 13 -25.58 -17.71 1.54
N LEU A 14 -24.86 -17.73 2.67
CA LEU A 14 -23.95 -16.63 3.03
C LEU A 14 -22.82 -16.45 2.02
N LEU A 15 -22.28 -17.55 1.46
CA LEU A 15 -21.28 -17.50 0.39
C LEU A 15 -21.86 -16.87 -0.87
N VAL A 16 -23.04 -17.32 -1.31
CA VAL A 16 -23.72 -16.80 -2.50
C VAL A 16 -23.99 -15.29 -2.36
N GLN A 17 -24.44 -14.85 -1.18
CA GLN A 17 -24.67 -13.42 -0.91
C GLN A 17 -23.39 -12.57 -1.01
N ARG A 18 -22.21 -13.19 -0.92
CA ARG A 18 -20.88 -12.58 -1.11
C ARG A 18 -20.31 -12.78 -2.53
N GLY A 19 -21.13 -13.25 -3.47
CA GLY A 19 -20.71 -13.52 -4.84
C GLY A 19 -19.89 -14.80 -5.01
N ILE A 20 -19.78 -15.64 -3.95
CA ILE A 20 -19.12 -16.95 -3.98
C ILE A 20 -20.17 -18.01 -4.29
N ASP A 21 -20.53 -18.11 -5.56
CA ASP A 21 -21.66 -18.89 -6.06
C ASP A 21 -21.26 -20.20 -6.77
N THR A 22 -19.94 -20.40 -6.98
CA THR A 22 -19.40 -21.64 -7.57
C THR A 22 -18.45 -22.37 -6.62
N VAL A 23 -18.19 -23.64 -6.90
CA VAL A 23 -17.24 -24.46 -6.11
C VAL A 23 -15.84 -23.91 -6.24
N GLU A 24 -15.42 -23.50 -7.44
CA GLU A 24 -14.10 -22.96 -7.73
C GLU A 24 -13.86 -21.66 -6.96
N LYS A 25 -14.85 -20.75 -6.91
CA LYS A 25 -14.76 -19.53 -6.10
C LYS A 25 -14.65 -19.85 -4.61
N ALA A 26 -15.40 -20.84 -4.14
CA ALA A 26 -15.35 -21.24 -2.74
C ALA A 26 -13.99 -21.89 -2.39
N GLU A 27 -13.43 -22.70 -3.28
CA GLU A 27 -12.08 -23.27 -3.07
C GLU A 27 -11.02 -22.18 -2.96
N LYS A 28 -11.02 -21.19 -3.85
CA LYS A 28 -10.12 -20.05 -3.77
C LYS A 28 -10.31 -19.23 -2.49
N PHE A 29 -11.55 -19.04 -2.07
CA PHE A 29 -11.87 -18.30 -0.84
C PHE A 29 -11.34 -19.01 0.41
N PHE A 30 -11.51 -20.33 0.50
CA PHE A 30 -11.11 -21.12 1.67
C PHE A 30 -9.64 -21.58 1.65
N LYS A 31 -9.03 -21.64 0.46
CA LYS A 31 -7.63 -22.09 0.27
C LYS A 31 -6.88 -21.09 -0.60
N PRO A 32 -6.72 -19.84 -0.14
CA PRO A 32 -5.97 -18.84 -0.90
C PRO A 32 -4.51 -19.26 -1.09
N SER A 33 -3.98 -18.96 -2.26
CA SER A 33 -2.59 -19.25 -2.64
C SER A 33 -1.90 -17.97 -3.09
N LEU A 34 -0.58 -17.88 -2.92
CA LEU A 34 0.20 -16.76 -3.47
C LEU A 34 0.10 -16.69 -5.00
N ALA A 35 -0.14 -17.83 -5.67
CA ALA A 35 -0.38 -17.88 -7.11
C ALA A 35 -1.72 -17.22 -7.54
N ASP A 36 -2.64 -16.96 -6.60
CA ASP A 36 -3.89 -16.25 -6.86
C ASP A 36 -3.74 -14.72 -6.80
N LEU A 37 -2.55 -14.22 -6.44
CA LEU A 37 -2.29 -12.78 -6.38
C LEU A 37 -2.24 -12.20 -7.80
N HIS A 38 -3.02 -11.17 -8.03
CA HIS A 38 -2.98 -10.42 -9.28
C HIS A 38 -1.63 -9.69 -9.45
N ASP A 39 -1.21 -9.53 -10.70
CA ASP A 39 -0.01 -8.77 -11.05
C ASP A 39 -0.06 -7.36 -10.45
N PRO A 40 0.95 -6.94 -9.66
CA PRO A 40 1.02 -5.60 -9.11
C PRO A 40 0.99 -4.48 -10.14
N PHE A 41 1.55 -4.69 -11.34
CA PHE A 41 1.60 -3.67 -12.41
C PHE A 41 0.24 -3.33 -13.00
N LEU A 42 -0.81 -4.11 -12.73
CA LEU A 42 -2.19 -3.72 -13.06
C LEU A 42 -2.68 -2.55 -12.20
N MET A 43 -2.00 -2.24 -11.08
CA MET A 43 -2.37 -1.11 -10.24
C MET A 43 -1.84 0.19 -10.83
N LYS A 44 -2.73 1.18 -10.93
CA LYS A 44 -2.39 2.51 -11.45
C LYS A 44 -1.20 3.11 -10.71
N ASP A 45 -0.29 3.74 -11.44
CA ASP A 45 0.94 4.38 -10.97
C ASP A 45 2.00 3.42 -10.36
N MET A 46 1.83 2.09 -10.44
CA MET A 46 2.78 1.14 -9.86
C MET A 46 4.18 1.29 -10.47
N GLU A 47 4.29 1.42 -11.80
CA GLU A 47 5.58 1.63 -12.48
C GLU A 47 6.30 2.88 -11.93
N LYS A 48 5.58 4.01 -11.79
CA LYS A 48 6.16 5.25 -11.24
C LYS A 48 6.60 5.10 -9.78
N ALA A 49 5.85 4.31 -9.00
CA ALA A 49 6.21 4.04 -7.61
C ALA A 49 7.50 3.25 -7.52
N VAL A 50 7.63 2.20 -8.32
CA VAL A 50 8.84 1.36 -8.41
C VAL A 50 10.03 2.19 -8.84
N GLU A 51 9.95 2.89 -9.99
CA GLU A 51 11.02 3.75 -10.49
C GLU A 51 11.48 4.77 -9.45
N ARG A 52 10.55 5.39 -8.72
CA ARG A 52 10.89 6.37 -7.67
C ARG A 52 11.58 5.74 -6.45
N VAL A 53 11.18 4.53 -6.06
CA VAL A 53 11.83 3.78 -4.99
C VAL A 53 13.23 3.34 -5.44
N GLU A 54 13.39 2.81 -6.65
CA GLU A 54 14.69 2.45 -7.23
C GLU A 54 15.65 3.63 -7.27
N GLN A 55 15.17 4.78 -7.74
CA GLN A 55 15.95 6.01 -7.74
C GLN A 55 16.40 6.40 -6.32
N ALA A 56 15.51 6.31 -5.33
CA ALA A 56 15.85 6.62 -3.94
C ALA A 56 16.88 5.64 -3.37
N VAL A 57 16.75 4.35 -3.68
CA VAL A 57 17.71 3.30 -3.26
C VAL A 57 19.08 3.52 -3.92
N ALA A 58 19.12 3.72 -5.23
CA ALA A 58 20.36 3.94 -5.98
C ALA A 58 21.11 5.19 -5.49
N ASN A 59 20.40 6.27 -5.21
CA ASN A 59 20.97 7.54 -4.72
C ASN A 59 21.21 7.55 -3.21
N GLN A 60 20.92 6.46 -2.49
CA GLN A 60 20.99 6.40 -1.02
C GLN A 60 20.21 7.52 -0.34
N GLU A 61 19.09 7.94 -0.93
CA GLU A 61 18.21 8.95 -0.35
C GLU A 61 17.64 8.47 0.98
N LYS A 62 17.38 9.39 1.90
CA LYS A 62 16.67 9.02 3.12
C LYS A 62 15.20 8.82 2.82
N ILE A 63 14.69 7.63 3.12
CA ILE A 63 13.28 7.26 2.97
C ILE A 63 12.61 7.23 4.34
N MET A 64 11.44 7.86 4.45
CA MET A 64 10.56 7.71 5.61
C MET A 64 9.39 6.81 5.25
N VAL A 65 9.24 5.70 5.97
CA VAL A 65 8.06 4.84 5.90
C VAL A 65 7.04 5.39 6.90
N TYR A 66 5.98 5.96 6.39
CA TYR A 66 4.92 6.63 7.16
C TYR A 66 3.66 5.77 7.16
N GLY A 67 2.96 5.63 8.26
CA GLY A 67 1.69 4.89 8.29
C GLY A 67 0.72 5.43 9.30
N ASP A 68 -0.51 4.93 9.25
CA ASP A 68 -1.49 5.22 10.28
C ASP A 68 -1.17 4.46 11.58
N TYR A 69 -1.83 4.83 12.66
CA TYR A 69 -1.58 4.32 14.02
C TYR A 69 -2.35 3.04 14.36
N ASP A 70 -3.20 2.55 13.48
CA ASP A 70 -3.95 1.31 13.69
C ASP A 70 -3.15 0.05 13.29
N VAL A 71 -3.78 -1.11 13.35
CA VAL A 71 -3.12 -2.40 13.05
C VAL A 71 -2.71 -2.49 11.59
N ASP A 72 -3.53 -2.01 10.65
CA ASP A 72 -3.22 -2.07 9.22
C ASP A 72 -2.03 -1.15 8.89
N GLY A 73 -2.07 0.11 9.32
CA GLY A 73 -0.98 1.07 9.13
C GLY A 73 0.32 0.64 9.79
N CYS A 74 0.29 0.22 11.08
CA CYS A 74 1.47 -0.24 11.78
C CYS A 74 2.09 -1.49 11.14
N THR A 75 1.27 -2.44 10.69
CA THR A 75 1.74 -3.67 10.03
C THR A 75 2.35 -3.34 8.67
N ALA A 76 1.70 -2.47 7.89
CA ALA A 76 2.19 -1.99 6.61
C ALA A 76 3.57 -1.31 6.75
N VAL A 77 3.73 -0.42 7.74
CA VAL A 77 5.02 0.25 8.04
C VAL A 77 6.09 -0.77 8.37
N ALA A 78 5.80 -1.71 9.28
CA ALA A 78 6.76 -2.74 9.69
C ALA A 78 7.21 -3.60 8.50
N LEU A 79 6.27 -3.98 7.62
CA LEU A 79 6.54 -4.79 6.43
C LEU A 79 7.42 -4.04 5.44
N VAL A 80 7.02 -2.84 4.99
CA VAL A 80 7.77 -2.07 3.97
C VAL A 80 9.13 -1.62 4.52
N TYR A 81 9.21 -1.21 5.78
CA TYR A 81 10.49 -0.88 6.42
C TYR A 81 11.45 -2.07 6.44
N LYS A 82 10.96 -3.24 6.86
CA LYS A 82 11.76 -4.48 6.89
C LYS A 82 12.20 -4.88 5.48
N PHE A 83 11.31 -4.80 4.51
CA PHE A 83 11.59 -5.09 3.11
C PHE A 83 12.72 -4.20 2.56
N LEU A 84 12.62 -2.87 2.69
CA LEU A 84 13.67 -1.94 2.25
C LEU A 84 15.02 -2.24 2.93
N ARG A 85 15.01 -2.67 4.20
CA ARG A 85 16.21 -3.13 4.90
C ARG A 85 16.78 -4.40 4.29
N GLN A 86 15.95 -5.36 3.89
CA GLN A 86 16.37 -6.63 3.28
C GLN A 86 17.02 -6.44 1.92
N ILE A 87 16.54 -5.52 1.09
CA ILE A 87 17.19 -5.15 -0.19
C ILE A 87 18.45 -4.25 0.00
N GLY A 88 18.92 -4.08 1.22
CA GLY A 88 20.18 -3.38 1.53
C GLY A 88 20.07 -1.88 1.74
N HIS A 89 18.91 -1.27 1.62
CA HIS A 89 18.74 0.17 1.87
C HIS A 89 18.74 0.46 3.38
N LYS A 90 19.71 1.25 3.86
CA LYS A 90 19.94 1.51 5.30
C LYS A 90 19.51 2.90 5.75
N ASN A 91 19.39 3.86 4.82
CA ASN A 91 19.05 5.24 5.13
C ASN A 91 17.55 5.43 5.31
N LEU A 92 17.00 4.78 6.33
CA LEU A 92 15.58 4.65 6.61
C LEU A 92 15.20 5.24 7.94
N MET A 93 13.99 5.77 8.01
CA MET A 93 13.27 6.04 9.25
C MET A 93 11.80 5.68 9.09
N PHE A 94 11.08 5.53 10.18
CA PHE A 94 9.63 5.37 10.16
C PHE A 94 8.95 6.46 10.97
N TYR A 95 7.68 6.67 10.71
CA TYR A 95 6.84 7.61 11.44
C TYR A 95 5.41 7.11 11.55
N ILE A 96 4.89 7.10 12.77
CA ILE A 96 3.48 6.88 13.07
C ILE A 96 2.98 8.14 13.78
N PRO A 97 1.94 8.81 13.29
CA PRO A 97 1.42 10.01 13.93
C PRO A 97 0.80 9.71 15.28
N ASP A 98 0.93 10.64 16.22
CA ASP A 98 0.28 10.52 17.51
C ASP A 98 -1.22 10.78 17.36
N ARG A 99 -2.03 9.78 17.73
CA ARG A 99 -3.49 9.80 17.58
C ARG A 99 -4.16 11.04 18.20
N TYR A 100 -3.66 11.48 19.35
CA TYR A 100 -4.27 12.53 20.13
C TYR A 100 -3.83 13.93 19.73
N THR A 101 -2.59 14.10 19.31
CA THR A 101 -2.01 15.42 19.00
C THR A 101 -1.93 15.74 17.52
N GLU A 102 -1.97 14.72 16.64
CA GLU A 102 -1.82 14.88 15.18
C GLU A 102 -3.06 14.43 14.41
N GLY A 103 -3.86 13.56 15.01
CA GLY A 103 -5.05 13.00 14.38
C GLY A 103 -4.73 11.90 13.36
N TYR A 104 -5.70 11.63 12.49
CA TYR A 104 -5.62 10.58 11.49
C TYR A 104 -4.85 11.04 10.23
N GLY A 105 -4.07 10.11 9.68
CA GLY A 105 -3.45 10.25 8.38
C GLY A 105 -2.19 11.14 8.38
N ILE A 106 -1.85 11.70 7.22
CA ILE A 106 -0.63 12.49 7.05
C ILE A 106 -0.72 13.79 7.86
N SER A 107 0.31 14.08 8.68
CA SER A 107 0.40 15.29 9.50
C SER A 107 1.44 16.28 8.98
N ILE A 108 1.20 17.56 9.16
CA ILE A 108 2.20 18.62 8.87
C ILE A 108 3.46 18.43 9.72
N LYS A 109 3.29 18.04 10.99
CA LYS A 109 4.40 17.75 11.91
C LYS A 109 5.31 16.62 11.38
N GLY A 110 4.71 15.55 10.82
CA GLY A 110 5.45 14.45 10.18
C GLY A 110 6.23 14.93 8.95
N ILE A 111 5.62 15.75 8.09
CA ILE A 111 6.27 16.36 6.92
C ILE A 111 7.43 17.26 7.34
N ASP A 112 7.23 18.13 8.33
CA ASP A 112 8.27 19.00 8.84
C ASP A 112 9.44 18.22 9.46
N LEU A 113 9.14 17.13 10.16
CA LEU A 113 10.16 16.22 10.67
C LEU A 113 10.95 15.59 9.52
N ALA A 114 10.26 15.11 8.49
CA ALA A 114 10.89 14.53 7.30
C ALA A 114 11.86 15.54 6.66
N ALA A 115 11.41 16.76 6.39
CA ALA A 115 12.22 17.82 5.81
C ALA A 115 13.47 18.14 6.68
N ARG A 116 13.27 18.31 8.00
CA ARG A 116 14.40 18.57 8.93
C ARG A 116 15.40 17.44 9.00
N LYS A 117 14.97 16.20 8.76
CA LYS A 117 15.84 15.01 8.77
C LYS A 117 16.48 14.72 7.41
N GLY A 118 16.23 15.53 6.39
CA GLY A 118 16.74 15.34 5.03
C GLY A 118 16.12 14.15 4.32
N VAL A 119 14.85 13.85 4.59
CA VAL A 119 14.09 12.83 3.87
C VAL A 119 13.76 13.33 2.48
N GLY A 120 14.10 12.56 1.44
CA GLY A 120 13.75 12.86 0.05
C GLY A 120 12.42 12.22 -0.37
N LEU A 121 12.07 11.08 0.22
CA LEU A 121 10.89 10.32 -0.13
C LEU A 121 10.13 9.84 1.11
N ILE A 122 8.82 10.10 1.15
CA ILE A 122 7.88 9.48 2.10
C ILE A 122 7.07 8.42 1.36
N ILE A 123 7.07 7.19 1.87
CA ILE A 123 6.14 6.14 1.46
C ILE A 123 5.05 6.10 2.52
N ALA A 124 3.87 6.64 2.18
CA ALA A 124 2.70 6.68 3.06
C ALA A 124 1.86 5.42 2.85
N LEU A 125 1.56 4.73 3.94
CA LEU A 125 0.88 3.44 3.95
C LEU A 125 -0.42 3.56 4.76
N ASP A 126 -1.50 3.02 4.23
CA ASP A 126 -2.82 3.02 4.86
C ASP A 126 -3.39 4.42 5.15
N CYS A 127 -2.89 5.41 4.44
CA CYS A 127 -3.35 6.79 4.53
C CYS A 127 -2.82 7.64 3.37
N GLY A 128 -3.47 8.77 3.15
CA GLY A 128 -2.95 9.79 2.24
C GLY A 128 -3.77 10.06 1.00
N ILE A 129 -4.72 9.19 0.62
CA ILE A 129 -5.54 9.36 -0.60
C ILE A 129 -6.34 10.69 -0.62
N LYS A 130 -6.57 11.29 0.54
CA LYS A 130 -7.27 12.59 0.69
C LYS A 130 -6.33 13.72 1.12
N ALA A 131 -5.01 13.53 1.08
CA ALA A 131 -4.04 14.48 1.63
C ALA A 131 -3.50 15.48 0.60
N THR A 132 -4.34 15.97 -0.33
CA THR A 132 -3.96 16.81 -1.47
C THR A 132 -3.12 18.02 -1.04
N GLU A 133 -3.59 18.82 -0.08
CA GLU A 133 -2.88 20.03 0.39
C GLU A 133 -1.56 19.69 1.09
N LYS A 134 -1.52 18.57 1.82
CA LYS A 134 -0.33 18.13 2.55
C LYS A 134 0.77 17.62 1.61
N VAL A 135 0.39 16.96 0.52
CA VAL A 135 1.33 16.55 -0.55
C VAL A 135 1.91 17.78 -1.25
N VAL A 136 1.07 18.78 -1.56
CA VAL A 136 1.55 20.05 -2.11
C VAL A 136 2.51 20.74 -1.15
N TYR A 137 2.18 20.78 0.14
CA TYR A 137 3.07 21.34 1.16
C TYR A 137 4.41 20.62 1.24
N ALA A 138 4.41 19.30 1.25
CA ALA A 138 5.63 18.48 1.27
C ALA A 138 6.53 18.78 0.07
N LYS A 139 5.94 18.95 -1.11
CA LYS A 139 6.69 19.31 -2.33
C LYS A 139 7.41 20.66 -2.18
N THR A 140 6.84 21.64 -1.48
CA THR A 140 7.52 22.92 -1.19
C THR A 140 8.73 22.73 -0.26
N LYS A 141 8.81 21.61 0.45
CA LYS A 141 9.92 21.23 1.33
C LYS A 141 10.95 20.33 0.66
N GLY A 142 10.76 19.98 -0.62
CA GLY A 142 11.61 19.05 -1.34
C GLY A 142 11.41 17.58 -0.94
N VAL A 143 10.23 17.24 -0.45
CA VAL A 143 9.88 15.88 -0.03
C VAL A 143 8.83 15.31 -0.99
N ASP A 144 9.18 14.21 -1.66
CA ASP A 144 8.27 13.46 -2.51
C ASP A 144 7.40 12.49 -1.72
N PHE A 145 6.25 12.13 -2.30
CA PHE A 145 5.33 11.13 -1.76
C PHE A 145 5.07 10.00 -2.75
N ILE A 146 5.05 8.77 -2.23
CA ILE A 146 4.33 7.62 -2.77
C ILE A 146 3.21 7.31 -1.77
N ILE A 147 1.98 7.23 -2.23
CA ILE A 147 0.81 6.90 -1.40
C ILE A 147 0.37 5.48 -1.72
N CYS A 148 0.29 4.62 -0.70
CA CYS A 148 -0.23 3.27 -0.76
C CYS A 148 -1.45 3.20 0.17
N ASP A 149 -2.63 3.41 -0.38
CA ASP A 149 -3.87 3.54 0.39
C ASP A 149 -4.97 2.64 -0.19
N HIS A 150 -6.05 2.44 0.55
CA HIS A 150 -7.20 1.64 0.14
C HIS A 150 -8.54 2.29 0.53
N HIS A 151 -8.49 3.48 1.09
CA HIS A 151 -9.68 4.24 1.44
C HIS A 151 -10.34 4.82 0.19
N LEU A 152 -11.63 5.12 0.27
CA LEU A 152 -12.34 5.76 -0.85
C LEU A 152 -11.70 7.11 -1.19
N PRO A 153 -11.28 7.30 -2.45
CA PRO A 153 -10.70 8.56 -2.90
C PRO A 153 -11.67 9.73 -2.74
N ALA A 154 -11.12 10.93 -2.65
CA ALA A 154 -11.87 12.17 -2.84
C ALA A 154 -12.03 12.45 -4.34
N GLU A 155 -12.73 13.54 -4.66
CA GLU A 155 -12.89 14.00 -6.05
C GLU A 155 -11.53 14.33 -6.71
N GLU A 156 -10.60 14.89 -5.94
CA GLU A 156 -9.24 15.20 -6.40
C GLU A 156 -8.23 14.22 -5.76
N ILE A 157 -7.44 13.57 -6.63
CA ILE A 157 -6.34 12.69 -6.22
C ILE A 157 -5.10 13.54 -5.91
N PRO A 158 -4.37 13.28 -4.80
CA PRO A 158 -3.15 13.99 -4.45
C PRO A 158 -2.10 13.92 -5.58
N LYS A 159 -1.44 15.06 -5.87
CA LYS A 159 -0.37 15.15 -6.88
C LYS A 159 0.98 14.63 -6.33
N ALA A 160 0.96 13.43 -5.79
CA ALA A 160 2.15 12.68 -5.40
C ALA A 160 2.88 12.14 -6.64
N VAL A 161 4.09 11.60 -6.46
CA VAL A 161 4.83 10.91 -7.54
C VAL A 161 4.03 9.71 -8.03
N ALA A 162 3.49 8.93 -7.08
CA ALA A 162 2.60 7.81 -7.36
C ALA A 162 1.52 7.71 -6.29
N VAL A 163 0.33 7.27 -6.70
CA VAL A 163 -0.80 7.00 -5.80
C VAL A 163 -1.35 5.62 -6.13
N LEU A 164 -0.97 4.65 -5.29
CA LEU A 164 -1.40 3.26 -5.38
C LEU A 164 -2.66 3.10 -4.52
N ASP A 165 -3.80 3.02 -5.19
CA ASP A 165 -5.08 2.77 -4.55
C ASP A 165 -6.01 2.06 -5.54
N PRO A 166 -6.41 0.80 -5.25
CA PRO A 166 -7.24 0.02 -6.16
C PRO A 166 -8.67 0.55 -6.30
N LYS A 167 -9.13 1.44 -5.39
CA LYS A 167 -10.47 2.05 -5.42
C LYS A 167 -10.56 3.32 -6.27
N ARG A 168 -9.46 3.75 -6.87
CA ARG A 168 -9.47 4.88 -7.81
C ARG A 168 -10.28 4.52 -9.05
N VAL A 169 -11.08 5.45 -9.53
CA VAL A 169 -11.90 5.26 -10.75
C VAL A 169 -11.10 5.01 -12.02
N ASP A 170 -9.84 5.43 -12.05
CA ASP A 170 -8.89 5.24 -13.16
C ASP A 170 -7.92 4.06 -12.94
N CYS A 171 -8.17 3.22 -11.92
CA CYS A 171 -7.40 2.02 -11.62
C CYS A 171 -8.12 0.77 -12.14
N SER A 172 -7.40 -0.06 -12.89
CA SER A 172 -7.94 -1.32 -13.44
C SER A 172 -7.54 -2.56 -12.64
N TYR A 173 -7.01 -2.38 -11.43
CA TYR A 173 -6.62 -3.50 -10.58
C TYR A 173 -7.83 -4.38 -10.24
N PRO A 174 -7.78 -5.73 -10.46
CA PRO A 174 -8.98 -6.58 -10.42
C PRO A 174 -9.59 -6.79 -9.04
N PHE A 175 -8.93 -6.37 -7.95
CA PHE A 175 -9.39 -6.57 -6.58
C PHE A 175 -9.22 -5.28 -5.76
N ASP A 176 -10.31 -4.59 -5.51
CA ASP A 176 -10.36 -3.28 -4.83
C ASP A 176 -10.45 -3.36 -3.29
N GLU A 177 -10.59 -4.56 -2.73
CA GLU A 177 -10.70 -4.80 -1.28
C GLU A 177 -9.36 -5.17 -0.61
N LEU A 178 -8.23 -4.74 -1.17
CA LEU A 178 -6.94 -4.84 -0.47
C LEU A 178 -6.96 -3.97 0.79
N SER A 179 -6.33 -4.43 1.87
CA SER A 179 -6.00 -3.59 3.01
C SER A 179 -4.84 -2.63 2.68
N GLY A 180 -4.59 -1.62 3.50
CA GLY A 180 -3.44 -0.73 3.33
C GLY A 180 -2.12 -1.50 3.35
N CYS A 181 -1.99 -2.49 4.23
CA CYS A 181 -0.86 -3.42 4.23
C CYS A 181 -0.78 -4.23 2.92
N GLY A 182 -1.92 -4.70 2.40
CA GLY A 182 -2.00 -5.42 1.13
C GLY A 182 -1.49 -4.60 -0.06
N VAL A 183 -1.80 -3.30 -0.11
CA VAL A 183 -1.23 -2.39 -1.12
C VAL A 183 0.27 -2.24 -0.94
N GLY A 184 0.76 -2.11 0.29
CA GLY A 184 2.19 -2.09 0.61
C GLY A 184 2.92 -3.37 0.18
N VAL A 185 2.29 -4.55 0.37
CA VAL A 185 2.82 -5.84 -0.12
C VAL A 185 2.98 -5.82 -1.64
N LYS A 186 2.01 -5.26 -2.38
CA LYS A 186 2.09 -5.19 -3.86
C LYS A 186 3.29 -4.36 -4.32
N LEU A 187 3.61 -3.28 -3.63
CA LEU A 187 4.82 -2.50 -3.91
C LEU A 187 6.10 -3.32 -3.65
N CYS A 188 6.13 -4.16 -2.59
CA CYS A 188 7.28 -4.99 -2.25
C CYS A 188 7.48 -6.19 -3.18
N LEU A 189 6.42 -6.79 -3.71
CA LEU A 189 6.50 -8.00 -4.54
C LEU A 189 7.32 -7.80 -5.82
N LEU A 190 7.41 -6.60 -6.34
CA LEU A 190 8.11 -6.28 -7.58
C LEU A 190 9.63 -6.44 -7.47
N TYR A 191 10.19 -6.22 -6.28
CA TYR A 191 11.62 -6.42 -6.02
C TYR A 191 12.00 -7.89 -5.79
N THR A 192 11.01 -8.78 -5.60
CA THR A 192 11.28 -10.20 -5.36
C THR A 192 11.19 -11.03 -6.64
N SER A 193 10.50 -10.55 -7.69
CA SER A 193 10.41 -11.25 -8.97
C SER A 193 11.71 -11.15 -9.77
N ASP A 194 12.37 -10.00 -9.79
CA ASP A 194 13.63 -9.83 -10.54
C ASP A 194 14.86 -10.31 -9.75
N ALA A 195 14.82 -10.25 -8.39
CA ALA A 195 15.90 -10.76 -7.56
C ALA A 195 15.88 -12.29 -7.38
N ALA A 196 14.80 -12.97 -7.71
CA ALA A 196 14.72 -14.43 -7.64
C ALA A 196 15.38 -15.11 -8.85
N ASP A 197 15.55 -14.40 -9.96
CA ASP A 197 16.24 -14.94 -11.16
C ASP A 197 17.77 -14.70 -11.13
N GLU A 198 18.27 -13.93 -10.13
CA GLU A 198 19.71 -13.64 -9.93
C GLU A 198 20.33 -14.34 -8.68
N LEU A 199 19.55 -15.17 -7.94
CA LEU A 199 20.00 -15.95 -6.80
C LEU A 199 19.83 -17.45 -7.04
#